data_0b17dc92cb4adde3d01198a5a4caa83b
#
_entry.id   0b17dc92cb4adde3d01198a5a4caa83b
#
_cell.length_a   1.000
_cell.length_b   1.000
_cell.length_c   1.000
_cell.angle_alpha   90.00
_cell.angle_beta   90.00
_cell.angle_gamma   90.00
#
_symmetry.space_group_name_H-M   'P 1'
#
loop_
_entity.id
_entity.type
_entity.pdbx_description
1 polymer ?
#
loop_
_entity_poly.entity_id
_entity_poly.type
_entity_poly.pdbx_seq_one_letter_code
_entity_poly.pdbx_strand_id
1 'polypeptide(L)'
;MTRPRLVTGARLRYDEVREEHLLLVPEGAVRLNPTAAAVLELCDGERSVDEIVDVLAARYEGADVGDDVRELVDGMTDRGLLVDAATA
;
A
#
# COMPACT_ATOMS: atom_id res chain seq x y z
N MET A 1 16.94 2.34 -3.82
CA MET A 1 15.67 3.03 -3.52
C MET A 1 14.54 2.02 -3.49
N THR A 2 13.75 2.01 -2.43
CA THR A 2 12.67 1.01 -2.26
C THR A 2 11.51 1.29 -3.19
N ARG A 3 11.11 0.29 -3.96
CA ARG A 3 9.93 0.34 -4.83
C ARG A 3 8.99 -0.80 -4.42
N PRO A 4 8.06 -0.54 -3.48
CA PRO A 4 7.22 -1.60 -2.94
C PRO A 4 6.23 -2.16 -3.94
N ARG A 5 6.00 -3.47 -3.85
CA ARG A 5 5.05 -4.21 -4.68
C ARG A 5 4.35 -5.25 -3.82
N LEU A 6 3.06 -5.46 -4.06
CA LEU A 6 2.34 -6.55 -3.39
C LEU A 6 2.93 -7.89 -3.80
N VAL A 7 3.04 -8.79 -2.82
CA VAL A 7 3.52 -10.15 -3.11
C VAL A 7 2.55 -10.88 -4.03
N THR A 8 3.06 -11.87 -4.77
CA THR A 8 2.22 -12.71 -5.62
C THR A 8 1.14 -13.39 -4.78
N GLY A 9 -0.10 -13.35 -5.25
CA GLY A 9 -1.24 -13.91 -4.53
C GLY A 9 -1.98 -12.93 -3.64
N ALA A 10 -1.42 -11.74 -3.42
CA ALA A 10 -2.10 -10.66 -2.69
C ALA A 10 -2.73 -9.70 -3.68
N ARG A 11 -3.96 -9.25 -3.42
CA ARG A 11 -4.63 -8.28 -4.30
C ARG A 11 -5.61 -7.43 -3.51
N LEU A 12 -5.84 -6.23 -4.03
CA LEU A 12 -6.77 -5.29 -3.43
C LEU A 12 -8.18 -5.52 -3.97
N ARG A 13 -9.16 -5.35 -3.10
CA ARG A 13 -10.57 -5.43 -3.45
C ARG A 13 -11.37 -4.43 -2.63
N TYR A 14 -12.35 -3.80 -3.26
CA TYR A 14 -13.33 -3.00 -2.56
C TYR A 14 -14.65 -3.77 -2.46
N ASP A 15 -15.16 -3.94 -1.23
CA ASP A 15 -16.45 -4.59 -0.97
C ASP A 15 -17.52 -3.50 -0.93
N GLU A 16 -18.33 -3.42 -1.99
CA GLU A 16 -19.38 -2.41 -2.11
C GLU A 16 -20.51 -2.60 -1.12
N VAL A 17 -20.79 -3.83 -0.73
CA VAL A 17 -21.88 -4.11 0.21
C VAL A 17 -21.54 -3.61 1.59
N ARG A 18 -20.31 -3.84 2.04
CA ARG A 18 -19.84 -3.42 3.36
C ARG A 18 -19.13 -2.09 3.34
N GLU A 19 -18.88 -1.55 2.14
CA GLU A 19 -18.12 -0.32 1.95
C GLU A 19 -16.74 -0.40 2.63
N GLU A 20 -16.05 -1.51 2.39
CA GLU A 20 -14.74 -1.79 2.97
C GLU A 20 -13.68 -2.05 1.92
N HIS A 21 -12.48 -1.56 2.18
CA HIS A 21 -11.31 -1.92 1.39
C HIS A 21 -10.66 -3.16 2.00
N LEU A 22 -10.31 -4.14 1.17
CA LEU A 22 -9.72 -5.39 1.61
C LEU A 22 -8.43 -5.67 0.86
N LEU A 23 -7.47 -6.25 1.56
CA LEU A 23 -6.33 -6.91 0.94
C LEU A 23 -6.57 -8.41 1.04
N LEU A 24 -6.75 -9.04 -0.11
CA LEU A 24 -6.98 -10.48 -0.19
C LEU A 24 -5.64 -11.20 -0.26
N VAL A 25 -5.46 -12.17 0.61
CA VAL A 25 -4.26 -13.01 0.67
C VAL A 25 -4.71 -14.48 0.72
N PRO A 26 -3.81 -15.45 0.46
CA PRO A 26 -4.21 -16.86 0.47
C PRO A 26 -4.87 -17.30 1.79
N GLU A 27 -4.45 -16.74 2.92
CA GLU A 27 -4.97 -17.10 4.23
C GLU A 27 -6.30 -16.41 4.59
N GLY A 28 -6.75 -15.46 3.78
CA GLY A 28 -7.98 -14.73 4.08
C GLY A 28 -7.98 -13.29 3.57
N ALA A 29 -8.51 -12.38 4.37
CA ALA A 29 -8.60 -10.98 4.01
C ALA A 29 -8.20 -10.07 5.16
N VAL A 30 -7.52 -8.97 4.83
CA VAL A 30 -7.13 -7.95 5.79
C VAL A 30 -7.96 -6.69 5.49
N ARG A 31 -8.63 -6.15 6.50
CA ARG A 31 -9.36 -4.90 6.35
C ARG A 31 -8.38 -3.73 6.30
N LEU A 32 -8.66 -2.80 5.40
CA LEU A 32 -7.83 -1.61 5.23
C LEU A 32 -8.68 -0.37 5.43
N ASN A 33 -8.11 0.65 6.09
CA ASN A 33 -8.75 1.96 6.05
C ASN A 33 -8.50 2.58 4.67
N PRO A 34 -9.25 3.65 4.29
CA PRO A 34 -9.09 4.25 2.95
C PRO A 34 -7.68 4.72 2.66
N THR A 35 -6.97 5.23 3.65
CA THR A 35 -5.59 5.70 3.47
C THR A 35 -4.65 4.54 3.15
N ALA A 36 -4.76 3.44 3.88
CA ALA A 36 -3.94 2.25 3.63
C ALA A 36 -4.22 1.69 2.23
N ALA A 37 -5.49 1.64 1.82
CA ALA A 37 -5.86 1.20 0.49
C ALA A 37 -5.24 2.08 -0.59
N ALA A 38 -5.26 3.41 -0.40
CA ALA A 38 -4.66 4.34 -1.35
C ALA A 38 -3.16 4.14 -1.49
N VAL A 39 -2.46 3.88 -0.38
CA VAL A 39 -1.02 3.59 -0.40
C VAL A 39 -0.76 2.29 -1.18
N LEU A 40 -1.50 1.23 -0.87
CA LEU A 40 -1.28 -0.07 -1.50
C LEU A 40 -1.61 -0.08 -2.98
N GLU A 41 -2.58 0.73 -3.43
CA GLU A 41 -2.88 0.89 -4.85
C GLU A 41 -1.68 1.43 -5.64
N LEU A 42 -0.82 2.22 -4.99
CA LEU A 42 0.36 2.79 -5.60
C LEU A 42 1.60 1.90 -5.47
N CYS A 43 1.50 0.80 -4.74
CA CYS A 43 2.60 -0.16 -4.57
C CYS A 43 2.66 -1.13 -5.74
N ASP A 44 3.09 -0.64 -6.90
CA ASP A 44 3.13 -1.39 -8.15
C ASP A 44 4.53 -1.87 -8.54
N GLY A 45 5.52 -1.62 -7.69
CA GLY A 45 6.91 -2.00 -7.96
C GLY A 45 7.66 -1.00 -8.86
N GLU A 46 6.98 0.03 -9.35
CA GLU A 46 7.58 1.04 -10.21
C GLU A 46 7.79 2.38 -9.53
N ARG A 47 6.97 2.69 -8.51
CA ARG A 47 7.11 3.92 -7.73
C ARG A 47 7.94 3.66 -6.48
N SER A 48 8.85 4.59 -6.18
CA SER A 48 9.54 4.59 -4.90
C SER A 48 8.59 5.03 -3.79
N VAL A 49 8.97 4.78 -2.54
CA VAL A 49 8.19 5.27 -1.39
C VAL A 49 8.06 6.79 -1.45
N ASP A 50 9.13 7.51 -1.80
CA ASP A 50 9.08 8.97 -1.90
C ASP A 50 8.09 9.44 -2.97
N GLU A 51 8.02 8.73 -4.11
CA GLU A 51 7.05 9.04 -5.15
C GLU A 51 5.62 8.78 -4.69
N ILE A 52 5.40 7.71 -3.94
CA ILE A 52 4.09 7.41 -3.35
C ILE A 52 3.67 8.54 -2.40
N VAL A 53 4.59 8.99 -1.55
CA VAL A 53 4.35 10.11 -0.64
C VAL A 53 3.95 11.36 -1.43
N ASP A 54 4.66 11.67 -2.51
CA ASP A 54 4.37 12.85 -3.33
C ASP A 54 2.98 12.77 -3.95
N VAL A 55 2.60 11.62 -4.49
CA VAL A 55 1.28 11.42 -5.09
C VAL A 55 0.17 11.64 -4.05
N LEU A 56 0.34 11.06 -2.86
CA LEU A 56 -0.68 11.17 -1.82
C LEU A 56 -0.73 12.57 -1.20
N ALA A 57 0.41 13.22 -1.04
CA ALA A 57 0.46 14.60 -0.55
C ALA A 57 -0.32 15.53 -1.50
N ALA A 58 -0.15 15.36 -2.81
CA ALA A 58 -0.89 16.13 -3.80
C ALA A 58 -2.40 15.82 -3.76
N ARG A 59 -2.76 14.55 -3.58
CA ARG A 59 -4.15 14.11 -3.51
C ARG A 59 -4.87 14.65 -2.27
N TYR A 60 -4.15 14.78 -1.16
CA TYR A 60 -4.68 15.28 0.10
C TYR A 60 -4.28 16.73 0.39
N GLU A 61 -4.11 17.51 -0.64
CA GLU A 61 -3.90 18.96 -0.58
C GLU A 61 -2.67 19.38 0.24
N GLY A 62 -1.56 18.69 0.03
CA GLY A 62 -0.30 19.02 0.69
C GLY A 62 -0.15 18.49 2.10
N ALA A 63 -1.02 17.57 2.53
CA ALA A 63 -0.91 16.96 3.85
C ALA A 63 0.43 16.24 4.03
N ASP A 64 0.96 16.26 5.25
CA ASP A 64 2.18 15.55 5.60
C ASP A 64 1.83 14.09 5.87
N VAL A 65 1.96 13.24 4.86
CA VAL A 65 1.63 11.82 4.94
C VAL A 65 2.88 10.92 4.92
N GLY A 66 4.07 11.52 4.88
CA GLY A 66 5.30 10.75 4.71
C GLY A 66 5.53 9.68 5.76
N ASP A 67 5.41 10.05 7.03
CA ASP A 67 5.63 9.10 8.12
C ASP A 67 4.58 7.98 8.11
N ASP A 68 3.32 8.31 7.84
CA ASP A 68 2.24 7.33 7.78
C ASP A 68 2.46 6.34 6.64
N VAL A 69 2.89 6.82 5.48
CA VAL A 69 3.17 5.96 4.33
C VAL A 69 4.33 5.01 4.64
N ARG A 70 5.42 5.55 5.18
CA ARG A 70 6.61 4.74 5.50
C ARG A 70 6.30 3.69 6.56
N GLU A 71 5.57 4.06 7.60
CA GLU A 71 5.16 3.13 8.66
C GLU A 71 4.30 2.01 8.11
N LEU A 72 3.34 2.33 7.24
CA LEU A 72 2.50 1.32 6.61
C LEU A 72 3.31 0.38 5.71
N VAL A 73 4.18 0.93 4.87
CA VAL A 73 5.01 0.12 3.98
C VAL A 73 5.93 -0.80 4.78
N ASP A 74 6.57 -0.29 5.83
CA ASP A 74 7.45 -1.09 6.68
C ASP A 74 6.68 -2.20 7.39
N GLY A 75 5.51 -1.88 7.95
CA GLY A 75 4.68 -2.88 8.63
C GLY A 75 4.19 -3.97 7.68
N MET A 76 3.78 -3.60 6.48
CA MET A 76 3.33 -4.58 5.48
C MET A 76 4.49 -5.43 4.96
N THR A 77 5.68 -4.84 4.83
CA THR A 77 6.89 -5.58 4.45
C THR A 77 7.26 -6.60 5.53
N ASP A 78 7.19 -6.20 6.80
CA ASP A 78 7.46 -7.10 7.92
C ASP A 78 6.48 -8.27 7.98
N ARG A 79 5.24 -8.05 7.55
CA ARG A 79 4.22 -9.10 7.49
C ARG A 79 4.34 -9.98 6.24
N GLY A 80 5.28 -9.68 5.36
CA GLY A 80 5.46 -10.44 4.12
C GLY A 80 4.44 -10.13 3.03
N LEU A 81 3.72 -9.01 3.12
CA LEU A 81 2.68 -8.63 2.16
C LEU A 81 3.20 -7.70 1.07
N LEU A 82 4.33 -7.02 1.31
CA LEU A 82 5.03 -6.20 0.33
C LEU A 82 6.47 -6.69 0.18
N VAL A 83 6.98 -6.57 -1.02
CA VAL A 83 8.40 -6.81 -1.32
C VAL A 83 8.97 -5.59 -2.02
N ASP A 84 10.29 -5.45 -1.97
CA ASP A 84 10.99 -4.36 -2.65
C ASP A 84 11.38 -4.83 -4.05
N ALA A 85 10.68 -4.31 -5.07
CA ALA A 85 10.95 -4.66 -6.46
C ALA A 85 12.32 -4.17 -6.94
N ALA A 86 12.91 -3.18 -6.25
CA ALA A 86 14.23 -2.66 -6.63
C ALA A 86 15.36 -3.65 -6.34
N THR A 87 15.14 -4.62 -5.44
CA THR A 87 16.13 -5.62 -5.07
C THR A 87 15.82 -7.00 -5.62
N ALA A 88 14.74 -7.15 -6.34
CA ALA A 88 14.30 -8.44 -6.90
C ALA A 88 15.04 -8.80 -8.18
#